data_94783e101968f2c04e0b6d777fae3922
#
_entry.id   94783e101968f2c04e0b6d777fae3922
#
_cell.length_a   1.000
_cell.length_b   1.000
_cell.length_c   1.000
_cell.angle_alpha   90.00
_cell.angle_beta   90.00
_cell.angle_gamma   90.00
#
_symmetry.space_group_name_H-M   'P 1'
#
loop_
_entity.id
_entity.type
_entity.pdbx_description
1 polymer ?
#
loop_
_entity_poly.entity_id
_entity_poly.type
_entity_poly.pdbx_seq_one_letter_code
_entity_poly.pdbx_strand_id
1 'polypeptide(L)'
;VLDRFRVAYRFDGMRREVLVHVYETVDEMQAAAKTYDGRDVPDAGAAFRGFGYWVPGGMPAESFNGPIGVVLLCRELTTVEVVSHEMTHAAMHAYESLKIGHPDDPLGEHFHGGNEAPAYFVGGWTANALLALSRRGYAVTIH
;
A
#
# COMPACT_ATOMS: atom_id res chain seq x y z
N VAL A 1 17.80 4.65 1.31
CA VAL A 1 16.71 4.52 0.35
C VAL A 1 17.15 5.10 -1.00
N LEU A 2 16.94 4.35 -2.07
CA LEU A 2 17.28 4.79 -3.42
C LEU A 2 16.24 5.74 -3.98
N ASP A 3 14.97 5.49 -3.69
CA ASP A 3 13.88 6.24 -4.30
C ASP A 3 12.64 6.20 -3.40
N ARG A 4 11.86 7.26 -3.47
CA ARG A 4 10.58 7.38 -2.79
C ARG A 4 9.59 8.02 -3.74
N PHE A 5 8.41 7.44 -3.82
CA PHE A 5 7.34 8.06 -4.61
C PHE A 5 5.99 7.61 -4.05
N ARG A 6 4.95 8.25 -4.55
CA ARG A 6 3.57 7.91 -4.18
C ARG A 6 2.85 7.33 -5.37
N VAL A 7 2.00 6.37 -5.12
CA VAL A 7 1.03 5.90 -6.10
C VAL A 7 -0.36 6.15 -5.55
N ALA A 8 -1.25 6.55 -6.43
CA ALA A 8 -2.62 6.86 -6.06
C ALA A 8 -3.57 6.14 -6.99
N TYR A 9 -4.76 5.87 -6.50
CA TYR A 9 -5.85 5.36 -7.29
C TYR A 9 -7.16 5.91 -6.76
N ARG A 10 -8.12 6.10 -7.64
CA ARG A 10 -9.45 6.56 -7.28
C ARG A 10 -10.48 5.52 -7.69
N PHE A 11 -11.31 5.13 -6.75
CA PHE A 11 -12.44 4.25 -7.00
C PHE A 11 -13.67 4.81 -6.29
N ASP A 12 -14.76 4.95 -7.03
CA ASP A 12 -16.04 5.42 -6.50
C ASP A 12 -15.91 6.74 -5.72
N GLY A 13 -15.17 7.69 -6.29
CA GLY A 13 -14.92 9.00 -5.68
C GLY A 13 -13.90 9.00 -4.56
N MET A 14 -13.41 7.85 -4.15
CA MET A 14 -12.48 7.69 -3.04
C MET A 14 -11.06 7.56 -3.57
N ARG A 15 -10.22 8.57 -3.31
CA ARG A 15 -8.81 8.54 -3.69
C ARG A 15 -7.96 8.11 -2.51
N ARG A 16 -7.08 7.14 -2.73
CA ARG A 16 -6.16 6.66 -1.70
C ARG A 16 -4.75 6.52 -2.26
N GLU A 17 -3.78 6.82 -1.43
CA GLU A 17 -2.36 6.80 -1.78
C GLU A 17 -1.60 5.78 -0.98
N VAL A 18 -0.55 5.24 -1.58
CA VAL A 18 0.44 4.38 -0.93
C VAL A 18 1.82 4.95 -1.22
N LEU A 19 2.67 5.03 -0.20
CA LEU A 19 4.08 5.36 -0.41
C LEU A 19 4.83 4.13 -0.91
N VAL A 20 5.78 4.34 -1.79
CA VAL A 20 6.69 3.27 -2.24
C VAL A 20 8.12 3.72 -1.98
N HIS A 21 8.87 2.92 -1.24
CA HIS A 21 10.29 3.15 -0.99
C HIS A 21 11.08 1.99 -1.59
N VAL A 22 12.13 2.31 -2.35
CA VAL A 22 13.00 1.32 -2.97
C VAL A 22 14.36 1.36 -2.31
N TYR A 23 14.87 0.20 -1.93
CA TYR A 23 16.18 0.03 -1.29
C TYR A 23 17.11 -0.76 -2.19
N GLU A 24 18.41 -0.56 -2.01
CA GLU A 24 19.42 -1.26 -2.82
C GLU A 24 19.45 -2.75 -2.50
N THR A 25 19.40 -3.10 -1.21
CA THR A 25 19.54 -4.47 -0.74
C THR A 25 18.36 -4.90 0.12
N VAL A 26 18.19 -6.21 0.20
CA VAL A 26 17.20 -6.82 1.09
C VAL A 26 17.46 -6.42 2.54
N ASP A 27 18.72 -6.45 2.97
CA ASP A 27 19.07 -6.11 4.35
C ASP A 27 18.69 -4.68 4.70
N GLU A 28 18.94 -3.73 3.81
CA GLU A 28 18.53 -2.34 4.01
C GLU A 28 17.01 -2.21 4.10
N MET A 29 16.30 -2.90 3.22
CA MET A 29 14.84 -2.89 3.21
C MET A 29 14.28 -3.47 4.51
N GLN A 30 14.81 -4.61 4.96
CA GLN A 30 14.36 -5.26 6.19
C GLN A 30 14.64 -4.40 7.41
N ALA A 31 15.80 -3.77 7.47
CA ALA A 31 16.14 -2.85 8.55
C ALA A 31 15.17 -1.66 8.60
N ALA A 32 14.85 -1.11 7.43
CA ALA A 32 13.89 -0.01 7.33
C ALA A 32 12.49 -0.44 7.74
N ALA A 33 12.04 -1.63 7.32
CA ALA A 33 10.72 -2.15 7.68
C ALA A 33 10.58 -2.30 9.20
N LYS A 34 11.63 -2.75 9.86
CA LYS A 34 11.65 -2.91 11.31
C LYS A 34 11.47 -1.59 12.06
N THR A 35 11.89 -0.47 11.48
CA THR A 35 11.75 0.84 12.15
C THR A 35 10.31 1.28 12.32
N TYR A 36 9.37 0.73 11.54
CA TYR A 36 7.97 1.14 11.58
C TYR A 36 7.20 0.52 12.74
N ASP A 37 7.46 -0.75 13.06
CA ASP A 37 6.71 -1.45 14.10
C ASP A 37 7.57 -2.35 14.99
N GLY A 38 8.88 -2.33 14.83
CA GLY A 38 9.80 -3.13 15.62
C GLY A 38 9.84 -4.61 15.24
N ARG A 39 9.05 -5.05 14.25
CA ARG A 39 8.99 -6.46 13.85
C ARG A 39 9.95 -6.75 12.71
N ASP A 40 10.60 -7.90 12.80
CA ASP A 40 11.41 -8.42 11.72
C ASP A 40 10.53 -8.85 10.54
N VAL A 41 11.13 -8.87 9.34
CA VAL A 41 10.51 -9.37 8.11
C VAL A 41 11.42 -10.48 7.58
N PRO A 42 11.53 -11.61 8.27
CA PRO A 42 12.46 -12.65 7.87
C PRO A 42 12.09 -13.22 6.51
N ASP A 43 13.10 -13.47 5.69
CA ASP A 43 12.98 -14.09 4.37
C ASP A 43 12.08 -13.34 3.38
N ALA A 44 11.79 -12.07 3.65
CA ALA A 44 10.96 -11.29 2.76
C ALA A 44 11.81 -10.36 1.90
N GLY A 45 11.51 -10.33 0.61
CA GLY A 45 12.12 -9.39 -0.34
C GLY A 45 11.37 -8.07 -0.47
N ALA A 46 10.26 -7.92 0.26
CA ALA A 46 9.45 -6.72 0.31
C ALA A 46 8.61 -6.72 1.57
N ALA A 47 8.02 -5.59 1.89
CA ALA A 47 7.15 -5.47 3.05
C ALA A 47 6.14 -4.35 2.87
N PHE A 48 5.02 -4.47 3.55
CA PHE A 48 4.08 -3.37 3.71
C PHE A 48 3.98 -3.01 5.19
N ARG A 49 3.96 -1.72 5.48
CA ARG A 49 3.72 -1.19 6.82
C ARG A 49 2.59 -0.18 6.77
N GLY A 50 1.46 -0.52 7.39
CA GLY A 50 0.31 0.36 7.47
C GLY A 50 0.52 1.45 8.48
N PHE A 51 0.02 2.65 8.18
CA PHE A 51 0.00 3.74 9.13
C PHE A 51 -1.25 3.64 9.99
N GLY A 52 -1.11 3.91 11.28
CA GLY A 52 -2.25 4.01 12.17
C GLY A 52 -2.90 5.37 12.01
N TYR A 53 -4.22 5.37 11.87
CA TYR A 53 -4.95 6.62 11.78
C TYR A 53 -5.86 6.77 12.98
N TRP A 54 -5.66 7.87 13.68
CA TRP A 54 -6.62 8.35 14.64
C TRP A 54 -7.41 9.46 13.95
N VAL A 55 -8.71 9.26 13.78
CA VAL A 55 -9.59 10.26 13.17
C VAL A 55 -10.27 11.00 14.31
N PRO A 56 -9.77 12.19 14.68
CA PRO A 56 -10.33 12.94 15.80
C PRO A 56 -11.74 13.43 15.48
N GLY A 57 -12.61 13.38 16.50
CA GLY A 57 -13.94 13.99 16.39
C GLY A 57 -14.90 13.31 15.44
N GLY A 58 -14.64 12.04 15.06
CA GLY A 58 -15.54 11.32 14.17
C GLY A 58 -15.54 11.80 12.74
N MET A 59 -14.45 12.37 12.27
CA MET A 59 -14.32 12.78 10.86
C MET A 59 -14.55 11.58 9.94
N PRO A 60 -15.32 11.76 8.84
CA PRO A 60 -15.55 10.69 7.89
C PRO A 60 -14.26 10.19 7.29
N ALA A 61 -14.19 8.88 7.03
CA ALA A 61 -13.03 8.27 6.38
C ALA A 61 -12.74 8.89 5.01
N GLU A 62 -13.76 9.37 4.33
CA GLU A 62 -13.64 10.06 3.04
C GLU A 62 -12.83 11.35 3.14
N SER A 63 -12.77 11.96 4.31
CA SER A 63 -11.97 13.18 4.54
C SER A 63 -10.49 12.88 4.70
N PHE A 64 -10.13 11.63 4.85
CA PHE A 64 -8.72 11.25 4.97
C PHE A 64 -7.99 11.49 3.67
N ASN A 65 -6.86 12.17 3.74
CA ASN A 65 -6.15 12.67 2.56
C ASN A 65 -4.64 12.47 2.63
N GLY A 66 -4.21 11.35 3.15
CA GLY A 66 -2.80 11.01 3.24
C GLY A 66 -2.51 9.59 2.75
N PRO A 67 -1.24 9.18 2.73
CA PRO A 67 -0.90 7.80 2.41
C PRO A 67 -1.34 6.86 3.52
N ILE A 68 -1.84 5.69 3.12
CA ILE A 68 -2.34 4.70 4.08
C ILE A 68 -1.23 3.84 4.67
N GLY A 69 -0.07 3.87 4.07
CA GLY A 69 1.07 3.09 4.49
C GLY A 69 2.19 3.18 3.49
N VAL A 70 3.19 2.35 3.68
CA VAL A 70 4.37 2.31 2.83
C VAL A 70 4.66 0.89 2.38
N VAL A 71 4.91 0.72 1.08
CA VAL A 71 5.44 -0.50 0.49
C VAL A 71 6.95 -0.32 0.36
N LEU A 72 7.70 -1.25 0.94
CA LEU A 72 9.15 -1.26 0.89
C LEU A 72 9.60 -2.36 -0.07
N LEU A 73 10.36 -1.97 -1.08
CA LEU A 73 10.83 -2.86 -2.13
C LEU A 73 12.35 -2.90 -2.13
N CYS A 74 12.89 -4.00 -2.61
CA CYS A 74 14.31 -4.15 -2.90
C CYS A 74 14.50 -4.13 -4.41
N ARG A 75 15.49 -3.38 -4.87
CA ARG A 75 15.78 -3.20 -6.30
C ARG A 75 15.88 -4.52 -7.07
N GLU A 76 16.54 -5.51 -6.48
CA GLU A 76 16.79 -6.79 -7.15
C GLU A 76 15.58 -7.70 -7.21
N LEU A 77 14.57 -7.47 -6.38
CA LEU A 77 13.40 -8.34 -6.23
C LEU A 77 12.10 -7.64 -6.60
N THR A 78 12.17 -6.65 -7.47
CA THR A 78 10.98 -5.92 -7.91
C THR A 78 10.31 -6.67 -9.05
N THR A 79 9.32 -7.48 -8.71
CA THR A 79 8.53 -8.25 -9.67
C THR A 79 7.07 -7.84 -9.60
N VAL A 80 6.31 -8.17 -10.64
CA VAL A 80 4.86 -7.95 -10.65
C VAL A 80 4.22 -8.67 -9.47
N GLU A 81 4.63 -9.90 -9.21
CA GLU A 81 4.10 -10.68 -8.09
C GLU A 81 4.37 -10.01 -6.74
N VAL A 82 5.60 -9.57 -6.51
CA VAL A 82 5.97 -8.91 -5.24
C VAL A 82 5.19 -7.62 -5.05
N VAL A 83 5.11 -6.79 -6.07
CA VAL A 83 4.39 -5.52 -5.98
C VAL A 83 2.90 -5.76 -5.71
N SER A 84 2.28 -6.69 -6.44
CA SER A 84 0.86 -6.99 -6.24
C SER A 84 0.58 -7.60 -4.87
N HIS A 85 1.49 -8.42 -4.36
CA HIS A 85 1.40 -9.00 -3.02
C HIS A 85 1.37 -7.90 -1.96
N GLU A 86 2.32 -6.96 -2.03
CA GLU A 86 2.38 -5.88 -1.06
C GLU A 86 1.21 -4.90 -1.21
N MET A 87 0.75 -4.65 -2.42
CA MET A 87 -0.44 -3.83 -2.62
C MET A 87 -1.72 -4.51 -2.10
N THR A 88 -1.75 -5.84 -2.08
CA THR A 88 -2.84 -6.58 -1.44
C THR A 88 -2.87 -6.31 0.06
N HIS A 89 -1.72 -6.34 0.73
CA HIS A 89 -1.64 -5.96 2.14
C HIS A 89 -2.11 -4.52 2.36
N ALA A 90 -1.71 -3.62 1.48
CA ALA A 90 -2.13 -2.21 1.54
C ALA A 90 -3.65 -2.08 1.43
N ALA A 91 -4.26 -2.79 0.50
CA ALA A 91 -5.71 -2.76 0.30
C ALA A 91 -6.46 -3.35 1.50
N MET A 92 -5.96 -4.43 2.07
CA MET A 92 -6.54 -5.02 3.27
C MET A 92 -6.47 -4.05 4.46
N HIS A 93 -5.34 -3.40 4.63
CA HIS A 93 -5.16 -2.39 5.68
C HIS A 93 -6.12 -1.22 5.48
N ALA A 94 -6.24 -0.71 4.26
CA ALA A 94 -7.17 0.37 3.94
C ALA A 94 -8.61 -0.03 4.22
N TYR A 95 -8.99 -1.24 3.84
CA TYR A 95 -10.33 -1.76 4.09
C TYR A 95 -10.64 -1.82 5.57
N GLU A 96 -9.74 -2.38 6.36
CA GLU A 96 -9.94 -2.50 7.81
C GLU A 96 -9.97 -1.14 8.50
N SER A 97 -8.98 -0.30 8.22
CA SER A 97 -8.81 0.98 8.93
C SER A 97 -9.86 1.99 8.54
N LEU A 98 -10.15 2.12 7.24
CA LEU A 98 -11.08 3.13 6.75
C LEU A 98 -12.54 2.70 6.92
N LYS A 99 -12.81 1.39 6.82
CA LYS A 99 -14.15 0.86 7.08
C LYS A 99 -14.53 1.00 8.54
N ILE A 100 -13.59 0.72 9.44
CA ILE A 100 -13.82 0.89 10.88
C ILE A 100 -14.08 2.37 11.20
N GLY A 101 -13.45 3.28 10.48
CA GLY A 101 -13.68 4.70 10.61
C GLY A 101 -14.99 5.19 9.98
N HIS A 102 -15.77 4.31 9.37
CA HIS A 102 -17.01 4.64 8.70
C HIS A 102 -18.19 3.91 9.38
N PRO A 103 -18.72 4.45 10.47
CA PRO A 103 -19.71 3.74 11.30
C PRO A 103 -21.02 3.43 10.56
N ASP A 104 -21.32 4.16 9.50
CA ASP A 104 -22.56 3.98 8.74
C ASP A 104 -22.47 2.84 7.72
N ASP A 105 -21.30 2.21 7.59
CA ASP A 105 -21.09 1.12 6.66
C ASP A 105 -20.37 -0.05 7.33
N PRO A 106 -20.94 -0.61 8.40
CA PRO A 106 -20.26 -1.64 9.20
C PRO A 106 -20.04 -2.94 8.44
N LEU A 107 -20.81 -3.20 7.40
CA LEU A 107 -20.71 -4.42 6.61
C LEU A 107 -19.91 -4.22 5.31
N GLY A 108 -19.41 -3.01 5.07
CA GLY A 108 -18.69 -2.70 3.86
C GLY A 108 -19.56 -2.63 2.62
N GLU A 109 -20.85 -2.34 2.77
CA GLU A 109 -21.77 -2.20 1.64
C GLU A 109 -21.36 -1.04 0.73
N HIS A 110 -20.74 -0.03 1.32
CA HIS A 110 -20.14 1.07 0.58
C HIS A 110 -19.09 0.59 -0.45
N PHE A 111 -18.54 -0.58 -0.24
CA PHE A 111 -17.60 -1.21 -1.15
C PHE A 111 -18.26 -2.27 -2.03
N HIS A 112 -19.56 -2.22 -2.22
CA HIS A 112 -20.28 -3.08 -3.17
C HIS A 112 -19.86 -4.56 -3.14
N GLY A 113 -20.49 -5.35 -2.30
CA GLY A 113 -20.17 -6.76 -2.20
C GLY A 113 -18.93 -7.08 -1.36
N GLY A 114 -18.44 -6.09 -0.61
CA GLY A 114 -17.44 -6.30 0.42
C GLY A 114 -16.00 -6.28 -0.04
N ASN A 115 -15.69 -6.69 -1.27
CA ASN A 115 -14.31 -6.80 -1.72
C ASN A 115 -14.01 -6.15 -3.08
N GLU A 116 -15.00 -5.50 -3.70
CA GLU A 116 -14.77 -4.85 -4.99
C GLU A 116 -13.79 -3.68 -4.88
N ALA A 117 -13.97 -2.78 -3.91
CA ALA A 117 -13.08 -1.65 -3.77
C ALA A 117 -11.64 -2.07 -3.44
N PRO A 118 -11.38 -2.98 -2.47
CA PRO A 118 -10.02 -3.47 -2.27
C PRO A 118 -9.41 -4.07 -3.54
N ALA A 119 -10.18 -4.84 -4.29
CA ALA A 119 -9.69 -5.44 -5.52
C ALA A 119 -9.30 -4.39 -6.56
N TYR A 120 -10.12 -3.35 -6.74
CA TYR A 120 -9.80 -2.25 -7.64
C TYR A 120 -8.55 -1.49 -7.19
N PHE A 121 -8.39 -1.25 -5.89
CA PHE A 121 -7.21 -0.58 -5.38
C PHE A 121 -5.94 -1.42 -5.58
N VAL A 122 -5.99 -2.74 -5.36
CA VAL A 122 -4.85 -3.61 -5.65
C VAL A 122 -4.44 -3.47 -7.12
N GLY A 123 -5.39 -3.58 -8.04
CA GLY A 123 -5.12 -3.47 -9.46
C GLY A 123 -4.57 -2.10 -9.85
N GLY A 124 -5.21 -1.04 -9.38
CA GLY A 124 -4.81 0.33 -9.71
C GLY A 124 -3.45 0.71 -9.13
N TRP A 125 -3.22 0.43 -7.85
CA TRP A 125 -1.93 0.72 -7.22
C TRP A 125 -0.81 -0.12 -7.82
N THR A 126 -1.07 -1.39 -8.13
CA THR A 126 -0.08 -2.26 -8.76
C THR A 126 0.33 -1.71 -10.13
N ALA A 127 -0.65 -1.41 -10.98
CA ALA A 127 -0.38 -0.87 -12.31
C ALA A 127 0.40 0.45 -12.24
N ASN A 128 -0.03 1.35 -11.35
CA ASN A 128 0.62 2.65 -11.20
C ASN A 128 2.03 2.53 -10.62
N ALA A 129 2.24 1.61 -9.68
CA ALA A 129 3.57 1.37 -9.12
C ALA A 129 4.52 0.78 -10.16
N LEU A 130 4.07 -0.20 -10.93
CA LEU A 130 4.89 -0.81 -11.98
C LEU A 130 5.27 0.23 -13.05
N LEU A 131 4.34 1.07 -13.44
CA LEU A 131 4.61 2.13 -14.39
C LEU A 131 5.62 3.13 -13.84
N ALA A 132 5.45 3.55 -12.59
CA ALA A 132 6.37 4.48 -11.95
C ALA A 132 7.78 3.89 -11.82
N LEU A 133 7.89 2.62 -11.43
CA LEU A 133 9.18 1.93 -11.34
C LEU A 133 9.85 1.85 -12.70
N SER A 134 9.11 1.47 -13.73
CA SER A 134 9.63 1.40 -15.09
C SER A 134 10.14 2.76 -15.58
N ARG A 135 9.39 3.81 -15.33
CA ARG A 135 9.79 5.19 -15.72
C ARG A 135 11.03 5.67 -14.97
N ARG A 136 11.26 5.15 -13.78
CA ARG A 136 12.44 5.46 -12.98
C ARG A 136 13.65 4.58 -13.31
N GLY A 137 13.52 3.69 -14.28
CA GLY A 137 14.61 2.86 -14.75
C GLY A 137 14.81 1.56 -13.99
N TYR A 138 13.90 1.18 -13.11
CA TYR A 138 13.98 -0.12 -12.45
C TYR A 138 13.56 -1.24 -13.40
N ALA A 139 14.30 -2.34 -13.36
CA ALA A 139 13.92 -3.52 -14.10
C ALA A 139 12.78 -4.22 -13.36
N VAL A 140 11.62 -4.26 -13.97
CA VAL A 140 10.45 -4.94 -13.42
C VAL A 140 10.25 -6.23 -14.19
N THR A 141 10.30 -7.36 -13.49
CA THR A 141 10.12 -8.68 -14.10
C THR A 141 8.73 -9.23 -13.74
N ILE A 142 8.28 -10.20 -14.55
CA ILE A 142 6.97 -10.79 -14.35
C ILE A 142 6.94 -11.68 -13.10
N HIS A 143 8.07 -12.27 -12.78
CA HIS A 143 8.18 -13.14 -11.58
C HIS A 143 9.55 -13.13 -10.95
#